data_f9e3282e0075c37b2daf924cf1607c50
#
_entry.id   f9e3282e0075c37b2daf924cf1607c50
#
_cell.length_a   1.000
_cell.length_b   1.000
_cell.length_c   1.000
_cell.angle_alpha   90.00
_cell.angle_beta   90.00
_cell.angle_gamma   90.00
#
_symmetry.space_group_name_H-M   'P 1'
#
loop_
_entity.id
_entity.type
_entity.pdbx_description
1 polymer ?
#
loop_
_entity_poly.entity_id
_entity_poly.type
_entity_poly.pdbx_seq_one_letter_code
_entity_poly.pdbx_strand_id
1 'polypeptide(L)'
;MKNTQATDKQQRVLDYVREQIKKDGYAPSVRDICKALDLKSTSTVHGYLARLEKKGLIQKAALKPRTLRIVGEEEEREEDRGFYTSKEMVDVPIVGRVTVGMPILAVENIEDSFPLPIDFVGNSESFMLKVRGDSMIDAGILDGDLVLVKKQNTAENGDIVVALIEDEATVKKFYKEKGFIRLQPQNQFMQPILVPTCTILGKVAGVFRKL
;
A
#
# COMPACT_ATOMS: atom_id res chain seq x y z
N MET A 1 -17.08 38.56 -15.38
CA MET A 1 -17.61 37.73 -14.27
C MET A 1 -18.13 36.43 -14.85
N LYS A 2 -17.51 35.27 -14.59
CA LYS A 2 -18.00 33.97 -15.07
C LYS A 2 -19.18 33.56 -14.19
N ASN A 3 -20.35 33.31 -14.82
CA ASN A 3 -21.55 32.85 -14.13
C ASN A 3 -21.30 31.45 -13.52
N THR A 4 -21.04 31.41 -12.21
CA THR A 4 -20.63 30.22 -11.47
C THR A 4 -21.86 29.39 -11.02
N GLN A 5 -23.09 29.92 -11.17
CA GLN A 5 -24.32 29.23 -10.78
C GLN A 5 -24.70 28.11 -11.74
N ALA A 6 -25.04 26.96 -11.19
CA ALA A 6 -25.57 25.82 -11.96
C ALA A 6 -27.02 26.13 -12.40
N THR A 7 -27.43 25.61 -13.56
CA THR A 7 -28.85 25.62 -13.95
C THR A 7 -29.61 24.57 -13.15
N ASP A 8 -30.97 24.68 -13.00
CA ASP A 8 -31.77 23.72 -12.24
C ASP A 8 -31.48 22.26 -12.55
N LYS A 9 -31.30 21.92 -13.83
CA LYS A 9 -30.96 20.55 -14.22
C LYS A 9 -29.55 20.14 -13.83
N GLN A 10 -28.60 21.07 -13.92
CA GLN A 10 -27.22 20.83 -13.44
C GLN A 10 -27.16 20.72 -11.93
N GLN A 11 -27.96 21.53 -11.22
CA GLN A 11 -28.06 21.47 -9.78
C GLN A 11 -28.58 20.12 -9.29
N ARG A 12 -29.67 19.61 -9.90
CA ARG A 12 -30.19 18.27 -9.58
C ARG A 12 -29.16 17.15 -9.77
N VAL A 13 -28.32 17.23 -10.81
CA VAL A 13 -27.23 16.28 -11.03
C VAL A 13 -26.17 16.43 -9.92
N LEU A 14 -25.80 17.66 -9.57
CA LEU A 14 -24.83 17.94 -8.52
C LEU A 14 -25.31 17.43 -7.16
N ASP A 15 -26.58 17.69 -6.82
CA ASP A 15 -27.17 17.29 -5.52
C ASP A 15 -27.25 15.75 -5.42
N TYR A 16 -27.67 15.07 -6.48
CA TYR A 16 -27.69 13.60 -6.51
C TYR A 16 -26.28 13.00 -6.35
N VAL A 17 -25.29 13.54 -7.05
CA VAL A 17 -23.89 13.10 -6.91
C VAL A 17 -23.41 13.32 -5.49
N ARG A 18 -23.76 14.46 -4.87
CA ARG A 18 -23.42 14.80 -3.49
C ARG A 18 -24.00 13.80 -2.49
N GLU A 19 -25.30 13.49 -2.62
CA GLU A 19 -25.97 12.52 -1.75
C GLU A 19 -25.37 11.12 -1.86
N GLN A 20 -25.08 10.67 -3.08
CA GLN A 20 -24.47 9.35 -3.27
C GLN A 20 -23.04 9.28 -2.72
N ILE A 21 -22.24 10.32 -2.91
CA ILE A 21 -20.89 10.37 -2.31
C ILE A 21 -20.97 10.38 -0.77
N LYS A 22 -21.97 11.06 -0.18
CA LYS A 22 -22.20 11.04 1.27
C LYS A 22 -22.60 9.65 1.77
N LYS A 23 -23.48 8.96 1.01
CA LYS A 23 -24.04 7.67 1.40
C LYS A 23 -23.07 6.51 1.19
N ASP A 24 -22.45 6.43 0.01
CA ASP A 24 -21.72 5.26 -0.46
C ASP A 24 -20.20 5.45 -0.42
N GLY A 25 -19.71 6.70 -0.18
CA GLY A 25 -18.28 7.03 -0.13
C GLY A 25 -17.62 7.21 -1.50
N TYR A 26 -18.33 6.96 -2.60
CA TYR A 26 -17.83 7.08 -3.98
C TYR A 26 -18.87 7.70 -4.92
N ALA A 27 -18.40 8.25 -6.03
CA ALA A 27 -19.29 8.88 -7.02
C ALA A 27 -20.11 7.85 -7.78
N PRO A 28 -21.41 8.12 -8.04
CA PRO A 28 -22.29 7.25 -8.83
C PRO A 28 -21.81 7.17 -10.28
N SER A 29 -22.12 6.05 -10.95
CA SER A 29 -21.88 5.93 -12.39
C SER A 29 -22.82 6.82 -13.20
N VAL A 30 -22.42 7.17 -14.43
CA VAL A 30 -23.29 7.94 -15.35
C VAL A 30 -24.63 7.24 -15.57
N ARG A 31 -24.67 5.90 -15.56
CA ARG A 31 -25.90 5.12 -15.70
C ARG A 31 -26.78 5.23 -14.46
N ASP A 32 -26.21 5.30 -13.28
CA ASP A 32 -26.95 5.47 -12.02
C ASP A 32 -27.58 6.86 -11.98
N ILE A 33 -26.83 7.90 -12.39
CA ILE A 33 -27.36 9.26 -12.52
C ILE A 33 -28.52 9.31 -13.53
N CYS A 34 -28.39 8.63 -14.69
CA CYS A 34 -29.46 8.53 -15.67
C CYS A 34 -30.72 7.94 -15.07
N LYS A 35 -30.62 6.81 -14.37
CA LYS A 35 -31.76 6.12 -13.75
C LYS A 35 -32.40 6.96 -12.64
N ALA A 36 -31.62 7.54 -11.76
CA ALA A 36 -32.11 8.28 -10.61
C ALA A 36 -32.82 9.58 -10.99
N LEU A 37 -32.36 10.24 -12.06
CA LEU A 37 -32.89 11.54 -12.50
C LEU A 37 -33.83 11.44 -13.75
N ASP A 38 -34.19 10.23 -14.15
CA ASP A 38 -35.01 9.93 -15.33
C ASP A 38 -34.52 10.62 -16.62
N LEU A 39 -33.18 10.54 -16.83
CA LEU A 39 -32.53 11.11 -18.00
C LEU A 39 -32.40 10.06 -19.11
N LYS A 40 -32.95 10.35 -20.29
CA LYS A 40 -33.01 9.40 -21.40
C LYS A 40 -31.68 9.07 -22.07
N SER A 41 -30.61 9.83 -21.80
CA SER A 41 -29.31 9.66 -22.47
C SER A 41 -28.12 9.91 -21.55
N THR A 42 -27.15 8.98 -21.59
CA THR A 42 -25.86 9.13 -20.90
C THR A 42 -25.08 10.34 -21.43
N SER A 43 -25.22 10.69 -22.71
CA SER A 43 -24.60 11.87 -23.30
C SER A 43 -25.08 13.17 -22.63
N THR A 44 -26.36 13.23 -22.21
CA THR A 44 -26.89 14.37 -21.46
C THR A 44 -26.21 14.53 -20.11
N VAL A 45 -26.03 13.44 -19.39
CA VAL A 45 -25.30 13.43 -18.09
C VAL A 45 -23.86 13.85 -18.28
N HIS A 46 -23.16 13.31 -19.29
CA HIS A 46 -21.80 13.74 -19.62
C HIS A 46 -21.72 15.23 -19.89
N GLY A 47 -22.71 15.80 -20.65
CA GLY A 47 -22.79 17.22 -20.90
C GLY A 47 -23.01 18.07 -19.63
N TYR A 48 -23.80 17.59 -18.68
CA TYR A 48 -23.99 18.28 -17.39
C TYR A 48 -22.74 18.22 -16.52
N LEU A 49 -22.10 17.06 -16.40
CA LEU A 49 -20.86 16.90 -15.67
C LEU A 49 -19.72 17.77 -16.24
N ALA A 50 -19.57 17.81 -17.58
CA ALA A 50 -18.56 18.67 -18.22
C ALA A 50 -18.80 20.17 -17.95
N ARG A 51 -20.06 20.62 -17.89
CA ARG A 51 -20.40 22.01 -17.57
C ARG A 51 -20.19 22.34 -16.09
N LEU A 52 -20.49 21.40 -15.18
CA LEU A 52 -20.22 21.54 -13.75
C LEU A 52 -18.70 21.61 -13.49
N GLU A 53 -17.91 20.79 -14.19
CA GLU A 53 -16.46 20.82 -14.13
C GLU A 53 -15.90 22.16 -14.66
N LYS A 54 -16.41 22.64 -15.80
CA LYS A 54 -16.02 23.97 -16.35
C LYS A 54 -16.38 25.13 -15.42
N LYS A 55 -17.43 24.97 -14.59
CA LYS A 55 -17.83 25.95 -13.57
C LYS A 55 -17.04 25.81 -12.27
N GLY A 56 -16.18 24.80 -12.15
CA GLY A 56 -15.39 24.53 -10.95
C GLY A 56 -16.20 23.97 -9.78
N LEU A 57 -17.42 23.42 -10.03
CA LEU A 57 -18.27 22.82 -8.99
C LEU A 57 -17.95 21.35 -8.75
N ILE A 58 -17.33 20.69 -9.72
CA ILE A 58 -16.82 19.33 -9.61
C ILE A 58 -15.44 19.23 -10.25
N GLN A 59 -14.64 18.26 -9.83
CA GLN A 59 -13.33 17.96 -10.39
C GLN A 59 -13.21 16.47 -10.67
N LYS A 60 -12.69 16.10 -11.85
CA LYS A 60 -12.35 14.72 -12.20
C LYS A 60 -10.87 14.48 -11.91
N ALA A 61 -10.54 13.42 -11.20
CA ALA A 61 -9.14 13.05 -11.03
C ALA A 61 -8.59 12.43 -12.32
N ALA A 62 -7.44 12.90 -12.78
CA ALA A 62 -6.85 12.59 -14.08
C ALA A 62 -6.41 11.12 -14.27
N LEU A 63 -6.33 10.30 -13.21
CA LEU A 63 -5.71 8.97 -13.24
C LEU A 63 -6.59 7.79 -12.80
N LYS A 64 -7.86 8.02 -12.38
CA LYS A 64 -8.75 6.91 -11.97
C LYS A 64 -10.15 7.06 -12.54
N PRO A 65 -10.69 6.09 -13.28
CA PRO A 65 -12.09 6.08 -13.69
C PRO A 65 -12.98 5.99 -12.43
N ARG A 66 -13.96 6.92 -12.31
CA ARG A 66 -14.93 7.09 -11.20
C ARG A 66 -14.51 7.99 -10.03
N THR A 67 -13.50 8.82 -10.16
CA THR A 67 -13.15 9.78 -9.12
C THR A 67 -13.66 11.16 -9.49
N LEU A 68 -14.90 11.48 -9.10
CA LEU A 68 -15.51 12.79 -9.22
C LEU A 68 -15.58 13.40 -7.82
N ARG A 69 -15.01 14.61 -7.64
CA ARG A 69 -15.01 15.34 -6.39
C ARG A 69 -15.86 16.61 -6.53
N ILE A 70 -16.52 17.03 -5.46
CA ILE A 70 -17.26 18.28 -5.39
C ILE A 70 -16.35 19.34 -4.78
N VAL A 71 -16.18 20.45 -5.48
CA VAL A 71 -15.32 21.56 -5.03
C VAL A 71 -16.08 22.38 -3.97
N GLY A 72 -15.43 22.64 -2.83
CA GLY A 72 -15.98 23.43 -1.72
C GLY A 72 -16.58 22.64 -0.56
N GLU A 73 -16.58 21.30 -0.60
CA GLU A 73 -17.02 20.43 0.51
C GLU A 73 -15.84 19.76 1.25
N GLU A 74 -14.60 20.11 0.89
CA GLU A 74 -13.41 19.54 1.55
C GLU A 74 -13.22 20.09 2.96
N GLU A 75 -13.66 21.34 3.23
CA GLU A 75 -13.48 21.97 4.55
C GLU A 75 -14.43 21.42 5.63
N GLU A 76 -15.66 20.99 5.28
CA GLU A 76 -16.58 20.40 6.27
C GLU A 76 -16.32 18.91 6.58
N ARG A 77 -15.51 18.23 5.77
CA ARG A 77 -15.18 16.81 5.97
C ARG A 77 -13.89 16.56 6.72
N GLU A 78 -13.04 17.56 6.89
CA GLU A 78 -11.83 17.42 7.71
C GLU A 78 -12.13 17.37 9.21
N GLU A 79 -13.23 17.96 9.69
CA GLU A 79 -13.59 17.91 11.11
C GLU A 79 -14.34 16.63 11.53
N ASP A 80 -14.99 15.89 10.61
CA ASP A 80 -15.75 14.66 10.95
C ASP A 80 -15.06 13.36 10.46
N ARG A 81 -13.92 13.47 9.77
CA ARG A 81 -13.04 12.33 9.47
C ARG A 81 -12.05 12.12 10.59
N GLY A 82 -12.55 11.65 11.72
CA GLY A 82 -11.69 10.98 12.66
C GLY A 82 -10.81 9.97 11.93
N PHE A 83 -9.52 10.26 11.79
CA PHE A 83 -8.43 9.35 11.48
C PHE A 83 -8.35 8.67 10.08
N TYR A 84 -9.17 9.01 9.09
CA TYR A 84 -8.97 8.49 7.73
C TYR A 84 -8.34 9.55 6.82
N THR A 85 -7.08 9.88 7.04
CA THR A 85 -6.25 10.41 5.96
C THR A 85 -6.21 9.36 4.86
N SER A 86 -6.62 9.69 3.65
CA SER A 86 -6.44 8.83 2.46
C SER A 86 -4.94 8.77 2.17
N LYS A 87 -4.21 8.00 2.98
CA LYS A 87 -2.79 7.74 2.74
C LYS A 87 -2.68 7.00 1.42
N GLU A 88 -1.76 7.43 0.61
CA GLU A 88 -1.41 6.70 -0.61
C GLU A 88 -0.96 5.29 -0.21
N MET A 89 -1.61 4.29 -0.81
CA MET A 89 -1.30 2.88 -0.55
C MET A 89 -0.43 2.34 -1.66
N VAL A 90 0.57 1.55 -1.28
CA VAL A 90 1.49 0.86 -2.19
C VAL A 90 1.31 -0.63 -1.99
N ASP A 91 1.13 -1.38 -3.07
CA ASP A 91 1.11 -2.83 -3.05
C ASP A 91 2.54 -3.36 -2.94
N VAL A 92 2.86 -3.94 -1.77
CA VAL A 92 4.17 -4.54 -1.50
C VAL A 92 4.10 -6.03 -1.82
N PRO A 93 4.97 -6.56 -2.71
CA PRO A 93 4.94 -7.96 -3.10
C PRO A 93 5.30 -8.87 -1.92
N ILE A 94 4.55 -9.97 -1.76
CA ILE A 94 4.86 -11.05 -0.83
C ILE A 94 5.70 -12.10 -1.55
N VAL A 95 6.92 -12.31 -1.07
CA VAL A 95 7.85 -13.30 -1.59
C VAL A 95 7.69 -14.60 -0.81
N GLY A 96 7.39 -15.68 -1.50
CA GLY A 96 7.19 -17.00 -0.90
C GLY A 96 8.48 -17.81 -0.79
N ARG A 97 9.15 -18.02 -1.91
CA ARG A 97 10.44 -18.71 -1.98
C ARG A 97 11.48 -17.80 -2.62
N VAL A 98 12.69 -17.88 -2.11
CA VAL A 98 13.84 -17.22 -2.72
C VAL A 98 14.60 -18.26 -3.52
N THR A 99 14.71 -18.05 -4.83
CA THR A 99 15.47 -18.94 -5.71
C THR A 99 16.85 -18.34 -5.95
N VAL A 100 17.88 -19.14 -5.73
CA VAL A 100 19.28 -18.74 -5.94
C VAL A 100 19.53 -18.39 -7.40
N GLY A 101 20.29 -17.32 -7.63
CA GLY A 101 20.60 -16.85 -8.99
C GLY A 101 19.51 -16.00 -9.64
N MET A 102 18.31 -15.90 -9.01
CA MET A 102 17.22 -15.04 -9.47
C MET A 102 17.10 -13.79 -8.59
N PRO A 103 16.74 -12.63 -9.15
CA PRO A 103 16.38 -11.46 -8.34
C PRO A 103 15.25 -11.80 -7.38
N ILE A 104 15.32 -11.32 -6.12
CA ILE A 104 14.29 -11.65 -5.11
C ILE A 104 12.88 -11.24 -5.53
N LEU A 105 12.75 -10.19 -6.31
CA LEU A 105 11.48 -9.70 -6.88
C LEU A 105 11.21 -10.23 -8.30
N ALA A 106 11.83 -11.35 -8.68
CA ALA A 106 11.43 -12.05 -9.89
C ALA A 106 9.97 -12.53 -9.76
N VAL A 107 9.23 -12.52 -10.84
CA VAL A 107 7.79 -12.86 -10.86
C VAL A 107 7.53 -14.24 -10.26
N GLU A 108 8.41 -15.18 -10.50
CA GLU A 108 8.33 -16.56 -9.99
C GLU A 108 8.42 -16.67 -8.46
N ASN A 109 8.96 -15.64 -7.79
CA ASN A 109 9.10 -15.60 -6.34
C ASN A 109 7.92 -14.90 -5.65
N ILE A 110 7.07 -14.17 -6.41
CA ILE A 110 5.96 -13.38 -5.87
C ILE A 110 4.72 -14.26 -5.82
N GLU A 111 4.18 -14.47 -4.61
CA GLU A 111 2.97 -15.25 -4.37
C GLU A 111 1.71 -14.37 -4.28
N ASP A 112 1.83 -13.14 -3.76
CA ASP A 112 0.72 -12.23 -3.48
C ASP A 112 1.25 -10.80 -3.30
N SER A 113 0.37 -9.85 -2.94
CA SER A 113 0.73 -8.49 -2.52
C SER A 113 0.01 -8.07 -1.25
N PHE A 114 0.63 -7.15 -0.49
CA PHE A 114 0.08 -6.60 0.74
C PHE A 114 0.04 -5.07 0.66
N PRO A 115 -1.16 -4.44 0.70
CA PRO A 115 -1.28 -2.99 0.60
C PRO A 115 -0.84 -2.32 1.92
N LEU A 116 0.15 -1.44 1.82
CA LEU A 116 0.65 -0.64 2.94
C LEU A 116 0.61 0.85 2.63
N PRO A 117 0.39 1.71 3.64
CA PRO A 117 0.59 3.14 3.48
C PRO A 117 2.04 3.45 3.05
N ILE A 118 2.21 4.38 2.10
CA ILE A 118 3.52 4.77 1.57
C ILE A 118 4.50 5.22 2.67
N ASP A 119 3.98 5.79 3.75
CA ASP A 119 4.77 6.23 4.91
C ASP A 119 5.51 5.07 5.61
N PHE A 120 4.98 3.83 5.54
CA PHE A 120 5.63 2.64 6.09
C PHE A 120 6.71 2.09 5.15
N VAL A 121 6.45 2.14 3.85
CA VAL A 121 7.35 1.60 2.84
C VAL A 121 8.48 2.59 2.54
N GLY A 122 8.15 3.89 2.49
CA GLY A 122 9.07 4.94 2.06
C GLY A 122 9.40 4.84 0.57
N ASN A 123 10.52 5.46 0.17
CA ASN A 123 10.96 5.47 -1.23
C ASN A 123 11.84 4.28 -1.63
N SER A 124 12.02 3.30 -0.72
CA SER A 124 12.89 2.14 -0.96
C SER A 124 12.10 1.00 -1.58
N GLU A 125 12.70 0.29 -2.53
CA GLU A 125 12.16 -0.97 -3.01
C GLU A 125 12.02 -1.93 -1.82
N SER A 126 10.83 -2.50 -1.62
CA SER A 126 10.50 -3.30 -0.45
C SER A 126 9.70 -4.53 -0.84
N PHE A 127 9.76 -5.56 0.00
CA PHE A 127 8.98 -6.78 -0.15
C PHE A 127 8.54 -7.30 1.21
N MET A 128 7.54 -8.15 1.23
CA MET A 128 7.12 -8.91 2.41
C MET A 128 7.66 -10.33 2.31
N LEU A 129 8.08 -10.89 3.45
CA LEU A 129 8.49 -12.29 3.56
C LEU A 129 7.72 -12.95 4.69
N LYS A 130 7.19 -14.15 4.43
CA LYS A 130 6.55 -14.96 5.46
C LYS A 130 7.61 -15.66 6.29
N VAL A 131 7.61 -15.40 7.59
CA VAL A 131 8.51 -16.01 8.56
C VAL A 131 8.13 -17.48 8.80
N ARG A 132 9.13 -18.33 8.90
CA ARG A 132 8.99 -19.74 9.26
C ARG A 132 9.91 -20.07 10.44
N GLY A 133 9.34 -20.78 11.43
CA GLY A 133 10.04 -21.23 12.62
C GLY A 133 10.26 -20.16 13.69
N ASP A 134 10.92 -20.56 14.76
CA ASP A 134 10.95 -19.85 16.04
C ASP A 134 12.28 -19.12 16.32
N SER A 135 13.11 -18.96 15.31
CA SER A 135 14.47 -18.43 15.51
C SER A 135 14.56 -16.96 15.95
N MET A 136 13.43 -16.22 15.90
CA MET A 136 13.38 -14.78 16.19
C MET A 136 12.32 -14.42 17.24
N ILE A 137 11.87 -15.38 18.05
CA ILE A 137 10.78 -15.19 19.03
C ILE A 137 11.10 -14.13 20.08
N ASP A 138 12.35 -14.07 20.56
CA ASP A 138 12.77 -13.08 21.56
C ASP A 138 12.86 -11.65 20.98
N ALA A 139 12.79 -11.52 19.64
CA ALA A 139 12.64 -10.24 18.94
C ALA A 139 11.16 -9.93 18.62
N GLY A 140 10.21 -10.76 19.08
CA GLY A 140 8.78 -10.61 18.83
C GLY A 140 8.34 -11.03 17.43
N ILE A 141 9.20 -11.68 16.63
CA ILE A 141 8.90 -12.21 15.30
C ILE A 141 8.61 -13.70 15.44
N LEU A 142 7.39 -14.11 15.15
CA LEU A 142 6.89 -15.46 15.34
C LEU A 142 6.69 -16.19 14.00
N ASP A 143 6.52 -17.50 14.09
CA ASP A 143 6.14 -18.31 12.94
C ASP A 143 4.83 -17.80 12.32
N GLY A 144 4.78 -17.70 10.99
CA GLY A 144 3.63 -17.20 10.24
C GLY A 144 3.53 -15.68 10.07
N ASP A 145 4.36 -14.88 10.77
CA ASP A 145 4.39 -13.44 10.59
C ASP A 145 4.81 -13.05 9.17
N LEU A 146 4.32 -11.88 8.72
CA LEU A 146 4.84 -11.20 7.53
C LEU A 146 5.80 -10.10 7.98
N VAL A 147 7.05 -10.14 7.53
CA VAL A 147 8.03 -9.08 7.78
C VAL A 147 8.15 -8.18 6.55
N LEU A 148 8.03 -6.86 6.76
CA LEU A 148 8.37 -5.87 5.75
C LEU A 148 9.88 -5.73 5.67
N VAL A 149 10.45 -5.91 4.50
CA VAL A 149 11.89 -5.89 4.25
C VAL A 149 12.22 -4.78 3.26
N LYS A 150 13.08 -3.85 3.66
CA LYS A 150 13.67 -2.85 2.75
C LYS A 150 14.83 -3.51 2.03
N LYS A 151 14.75 -3.58 0.69
CA LYS A 151 15.77 -4.19 -0.15
C LYS A 151 17.08 -3.42 -0.08
N GLN A 152 18.12 -4.06 0.35
CA GLN A 152 19.49 -3.54 0.40
C GLN A 152 20.47 -4.70 0.51
N ASN A 153 21.72 -4.48 0.07
CA ASN A 153 22.78 -5.50 0.08
C ASN A 153 23.80 -5.32 1.19
N THR A 154 23.59 -4.36 2.09
CA THR A 154 24.44 -4.08 3.25
C THR A 154 23.63 -4.08 4.52
N ALA A 155 24.30 -4.34 5.65
CA ALA A 155 23.70 -4.28 6.98
C ALA A 155 24.72 -3.82 8.01
N GLU A 156 24.25 -3.22 9.09
CA GLU A 156 25.03 -2.85 10.26
C GLU A 156 24.88 -3.89 11.37
N ASN A 157 25.88 -3.93 12.27
CA ASN A 157 25.83 -4.84 13.41
C ASN A 157 24.61 -4.56 14.29
N GLY A 158 23.82 -5.59 14.51
CA GLY A 158 22.58 -5.50 15.28
C GLY A 158 21.30 -5.36 14.43
N ASP A 159 21.43 -5.13 13.12
CA ASP A 159 20.27 -5.12 12.22
C ASP A 159 19.60 -6.49 12.14
N ILE A 160 18.26 -6.51 12.07
CA ILE A 160 17.53 -7.71 11.71
C ILE A 160 17.42 -7.73 10.18
N VAL A 161 17.95 -8.78 9.58
CA VAL A 161 18.08 -8.89 8.13
C VAL A 161 17.45 -10.17 7.60
N VAL A 162 17.08 -10.13 6.32
CA VAL A 162 16.91 -11.35 5.53
C VAL A 162 18.24 -11.63 4.84
N ALA A 163 18.86 -12.73 5.21
CA ALA A 163 20.11 -13.19 4.61
C ALA A 163 19.87 -14.49 3.83
N LEU A 164 20.54 -14.61 2.70
CA LEU A 164 20.59 -15.84 1.91
C LEU A 164 21.87 -16.58 2.25
N ILE A 165 21.71 -17.81 2.72
CA ILE A 165 22.80 -18.75 3.00
C ILE A 165 22.59 -19.95 2.09
N GLU A 166 23.55 -20.25 1.22
CA GLU A 166 23.35 -21.28 0.18
C GLU A 166 22.05 -21.00 -0.58
N ASP A 167 21.02 -21.81 -0.40
CA ASP A 167 19.76 -21.75 -1.11
C ASP A 167 18.58 -21.33 -0.22
N GLU A 168 18.83 -20.95 1.02
CA GLU A 168 17.78 -20.63 1.98
C GLU A 168 17.85 -19.20 2.48
N ALA A 169 16.73 -18.48 2.40
CA ALA A 169 16.55 -17.19 3.05
C ALA A 169 16.20 -17.36 4.52
N THR A 170 16.90 -16.65 5.39
CA THR A 170 16.68 -16.69 6.83
C THR A 170 16.62 -15.29 7.44
N VAL A 171 15.76 -15.12 8.46
CA VAL A 171 15.68 -13.87 9.25
C VAL A 171 16.55 -14.03 10.49
N LYS A 172 17.54 -13.18 10.65
CA LYS A 172 18.48 -13.21 11.80
C LYS A 172 18.96 -11.81 12.12
N LYS A 173 19.54 -11.66 13.31
CA LYS A 173 20.30 -10.47 13.68
C LYS A 173 21.71 -10.56 13.13
N PHE A 174 22.12 -9.56 12.38
CA PHE A 174 23.39 -9.55 11.64
C PHE A 174 24.53 -9.00 12.49
N TYR A 175 25.69 -9.66 12.44
CA TYR A 175 26.94 -9.15 12.99
C TYR A 175 28.11 -9.51 12.07
N LYS A 176 28.88 -8.50 11.68
CA LYS A 176 30.14 -8.66 10.95
C LYS A 176 31.28 -8.73 11.94
N GLU A 177 31.92 -9.88 12.02
CA GLU A 177 33.07 -10.16 12.89
C GLU A 177 34.39 -10.17 12.09
N LYS A 178 35.51 -10.36 12.77
CA LYS A 178 36.83 -10.49 12.10
C LYS A 178 36.88 -11.81 11.33
N GLY A 179 36.73 -11.74 10.01
CA GLY A 179 36.87 -12.88 9.10
C GLY A 179 35.63 -13.76 8.90
N PHE A 180 34.50 -13.44 9.53
CA PHE A 180 33.25 -14.18 9.33
C PHE A 180 32.01 -13.30 9.62
N ILE A 181 30.85 -13.79 9.25
CA ILE A 181 29.55 -13.21 9.58
C ILE A 181 28.86 -14.12 10.58
N ARG A 182 28.33 -13.52 11.63
CA ARG A 182 27.50 -14.19 12.62
C ARG A 182 26.05 -13.76 12.43
N LEU A 183 25.19 -14.71 12.09
CA LEU A 183 23.75 -14.55 12.01
C LEU A 183 23.13 -15.09 13.29
N GLN A 184 22.78 -14.18 14.20
CA GLN A 184 22.35 -14.48 15.54
C GLN A 184 20.82 -14.68 15.58
N PRO A 185 20.32 -15.85 15.97
CA PRO A 185 18.92 -16.02 16.31
C PRO A 185 18.58 -15.20 17.57
N GLN A 186 17.36 -14.72 17.64
CA GLN A 186 16.75 -14.17 18.85
C GLN A 186 15.84 -15.24 19.46
N ASN A 187 16.51 -16.30 19.90
CA ASN A 187 15.94 -17.44 20.61
C ASN A 187 17.08 -18.06 21.44
N GLN A 188 16.94 -18.05 22.76
CA GLN A 188 17.98 -18.52 23.71
C GLN A 188 18.35 -20.00 23.55
N PHE A 189 17.50 -20.80 22.90
CA PHE A 189 17.74 -22.23 22.67
C PHE A 189 18.42 -22.53 21.34
N MET A 190 18.70 -21.50 20.51
CA MET A 190 19.30 -21.69 19.19
C MET A 190 20.71 -21.11 19.13
N GLN A 191 21.61 -21.85 18.48
CA GLN A 191 22.99 -21.42 18.25
C GLN A 191 23.08 -20.45 17.07
N PRO A 192 24.04 -19.51 17.09
CA PRO A 192 24.30 -18.64 15.94
C PRO A 192 24.83 -19.41 14.73
N ILE A 193 24.49 -18.93 13.54
CA ILE A 193 25.04 -19.44 12.30
C ILE A 193 26.29 -18.61 11.97
N LEU A 194 27.42 -19.28 11.81
CA LEU A 194 28.72 -18.66 11.48
C LEU A 194 29.05 -19.03 10.04
N VAL A 195 29.19 -18.03 9.17
CA VAL A 195 29.53 -18.22 7.77
C VAL A 195 30.65 -17.28 7.32
N PRO A 196 31.50 -17.68 6.37
CA PRO A 196 32.51 -16.77 5.81
C PRO A 196 31.89 -15.56 5.14
N THR A 197 30.78 -15.77 4.41
CA THR A 197 30.02 -14.74 3.68
C THR A 197 28.55 -15.13 3.62
N CYS A 198 27.68 -14.14 3.46
CA CYS A 198 26.27 -14.34 3.10
C CYS A 198 25.79 -13.20 2.22
N THR A 199 24.71 -13.40 1.46
CA THR A 199 24.08 -12.35 0.70
C THR A 199 22.99 -11.72 1.54
N ILE A 200 23.07 -10.40 1.79
CA ILE A 200 21.98 -9.64 2.42
C ILE A 200 20.96 -9.31 1.35
N LEU A 201 19.71 -9.73 1.56
CA LEU A 201 18.57 -9.45 0.67
C LEU A 201 17.85 -8.16 1.09
N GLY A 202 17.89 -7.84 2.39
CA GLY A 202 17.32 -6.61 2.91
C GLY A 202 17.30 -6.57 4.43
N LYS A 203 16.89 -5.39 4.96
CA LYS A 203 16.73 -5.11 6.38
C LYS A 203 15.23 -5.14 6.74
N VAL A 204 14.89 -5.83 7.82
CA VAL A 204 13.54 -5.87 8.36
C VAL A 204 13.17 -4.49 8.93
N ALA A 205 12.05 -3.93 8.46
CA ALA A 205 11.55 -2.63 8.84
C ALA A 205 10.22 -2.69 9.62
N GLY A 206 9.50 -3.81 9.54
CA GLY A 206 8.22 -3.97 10.22
C GLY A 206 7.80 -5.43 10.31
N VAL A 207 6.85 -5.71 11.20
CA VAL A 207 6.24 -7.04 11.40
C VAL A 207 4.73 -6.87 11.38
N PHE A 208 4.05 -7.77 10.66
CA PHE A 208 2.60 -7.82 10.57
C PHE A 208 2.11 -9.21 10.93
N ARG A 209 1.19 -9.27 11.87
CA ARG A 209 0.58 -10.52 12.36
C ARG A 209 -0.93 -10.43 12.31
N LYS A 210 -1.54 -11.46 11.75
CA LYS A 210 -2.98 -11.68 11.88
C LYS A 210 -3.19 -12.67 13.04
N LEU A 211 -3.94 -12.25 14.04
CA LEU A 211 -4.33 -13.07 15.19
C LEU A 211 -5.56 -13.91 14.86
#